data_c27d9bc399256bae0fe65fdd8fa3160a
#
_entry.id   c27d9bc399256bae0fe65fdd8fa3160a
#
_cell.length_a   1.000
_cell.length_b   1.000
_cell.length_c   1.000
_cell.angle_alpha   90.00
_cell.angle_beta   90.00
_cell.angle_gamma   90.00
#
_symmetry.space_group_name_H-M   'P 1'
#
loop_
_entity.id
_entity.type
_entity.pdbx_description
1 polymer ?
#
loop_
_entity_poly.entity_id
_entity_poly.type
_entity_poly.pdbx_seq_one_letter_code
_entity_poly.pdbx_strand_id
1 'polypeptide(L)'
;MPDPTAEVLAAADQCIAAFGAHDRDAYFACFSPDATFIFHTTPGVLASRAAWEAEWDRLVAEQGFRVLACTSTDRRVQLVGEVAVFSHRVLTRSTSTDGVVESDERETIVFRRSGETTWIAFHEHLSPSPDATLS
;
A
#
# COMPACT_ATOMS: atom_id res chain seq x y z
N MET A 1 -20.17 -13.66 15.14
CA MET A 1 -18.79 -14.17 15.21
C MET A 1 -17.87 -13.24 14.44
N PRO A 2 -16.75 -12.84 15.02
CA PRO A 2 -15.77 -12.08 14.26
C PRO A 2 -15.26 -12.89 13.08
N ASP A 3 -15.12 -12.24 11.95
CA ASP A 3 -14.59 -12.85 10.74
C ASP A 3 -13.22 -12.20 10.47
N PRO A 4 -12.11 -12.89 10.75
CA PRO A 4 -10.78 -12.31 10.53
C PRO A 4 -10.52 -11.88 9.10
N THR A 5 -11.04 -12.62 8.12
CA THR A 5 -10.91 -12.24 6.70
C THR A 5 -11.59 -10.91 6.44
N ALA A 6 -12.81 -10.71 6.95
CA ALA A 6 -13.52 -9.44 6.78
C ALA A 6 -12.80 -8.29 7.51
N GLU A 7 -12.21 -8.57 8.67
CA GLU A 7 -11.42 -7.58 9.42
C GLU A 7 -10.19 -7.13 8.62
N VAL A 8 -9.48 -8.07 8.01
CA VAL A 8 -8.30 -7.76 7.19
C VAL A 8 -8.70 -6.97 5.96
N LEU A 9 -9.80 -7.35 5.30
CA LEU A 9 -10.30 -6.61 4.14
C LEU A 9 -10.69 -5.19 4.52
N ALA A 10 -11.27 -4.98 5.70
CA ALA A 10 -11.60 -3.64 6.19
C ALA A 10 -10.34 -2.81 6.42
N ALA A 11 -9.28 -3.41 7.00
CA ALA A 11 -8.00 -2.74 7.19
C ALA A 11 -7.37 -2.38 5.84
N ALA A 12 -7.41 -3.29 4.88
CA ALA A 12 -6.91 -3.04 3.52
C ALA A 12 -7.69 -1.91 2.84
N ASP A 13 -9.01 -1.89 2.98
CA ASP A 13 -9.86 -0.84 2.41
C ASP A 13 -9.51 0.54 2.97
N GLN A 14 -9.23 0.63 4.27
CA GLN A 14 -8.80 1.89 4.88
C GLN A 14 -7.50 2.38 4.27
N CYS A 15 -6.54 1.48 4.11
CA CYS A 15 -5.24 1.79 3.53
C CYS A 15 -5.38 2.27 2.08
N ILE A 16 -6.15 1.54 1.29
CA ILE A 16 -6.37 1.85 -0.13
C ILE A 16 -7.10 3.19 -0.29
N ALA A 17 -8.13 3.43 0.53
CA ALA A 17 -8.90 4.68 0.48
C ALA A 17 -8.02 5.88 0.85
N ALA A 18 -7.22 5.74 1.90
CA ALA A 18 -6.32 6.81 2.33
C ALA A 18 -5.27 7.12 1.27
N PHE A 19 -4.68 6.08 0.66
CA PHE A 19 -3.72 6.25 -0.42
C PHE A 19 -4.38 6.93 -1.63
N GLY A 20 -5.55 6.44 -2.04
CA GLY A 20 -6.28 6.99 -3.19
C GLY A 20 -6.71 8.44 -3.00
N ALA A 21 -6.92 8.87 -1.77
CA ALA A 21 -7.26 10.26 -1.42
C ALA A 21 -6.03 11.14 -1.22
N HIS A 22 -4.83 10.58 -1.36
CA HIS A 22 -3.57 11.26 -1.03
C HIS A 22 -3.57 11.77 0.41
N ASP A 23 -4.19 11.04 1.31
CA ASP A 23 -4.23 11.38 2.73
C ASP A 23 -3.04 10.75 3.41
N ARG A 24 -1.93 11.49 3.43
CA ARG A 24 -0.64 11.03 3.92
C ARG A 24 -0.72 10.45 5.34
N ASP A 25 -1.29 11.20 6.25
CA ASP A 25 -1.30 10.78 7.65
C ASP A 25 -2.18 9.54 7.88
N ALA A 26 -3.34 9.50 7.25
CA ALA A 26 -4.24 8.33 7.34
C ALA A 26 -3.62 7.10 6.69
N TYR A 27 -2.90 7.28 5.57
CA TYR A 27 -2.23 6.17 4.89
C TYR A 27 -1.12 5.59 5.79
N PHE A 28 -0.23 6.43 6.30
CA PHE A 28 0.86 5.95 7.15
C PHE A 28 0.38 5.39 8.49
N ALA A 29 -0.76 5.85 8.99
CA ALA A 29 -1.35 5.29 10.20
C ALA A 29 -1.77 3.81 10.03
N CYS A 30 -1.90 3.32 8.81
CA CYS A 30 -2.19 1.91 8.54
C CYS A 30 -0.99 0.99 8.78
N PHE A 31 0.21 1.55 8.93
CA PHE A 31 1.45 0.80 9.05
C PHE A 31 2.08 0.97 10.43
N SER A 32 2.68 -0.11 10.92
CA SER A 32 3.46 -0.05 12.17
C SER A 32 4.78 0.70 11.94
N PRO A 33 5.37 1.29 12.99
CA PRO A 33 6.64 2.00 12.83
C PRO A 33 7.78 1.14 12.29
N ASP A 34 7.75 -0.17 12.53
CA ASP A 34 8.76 -1.12 12.04
C ASP A 34 8.44 -1.72 10.67
N ALA A 35 7.41 -1.21 10.00
CA ALA A 35 7.02 -1.70 8.68
C ALA A 35 8.14 -1.53 7.66
N THR A 36 8.24 -2.50 6.75
CA THR A 36 9.21 -2.48 5.66
C THR A 36 8.50 -2.45 4.31
N PHE A 37 9.17 -1.87 3.31
CA PHE A 37 8.57 -1.67 1.99
C PHE A 37 9.57 -2.02 0.89
N ILE A 38 9.09 -2.73 -0.12
CA ILE A 38 9.88 -3.04 -1.32
C ILE A 38 9.06 -2.58 -2.53
N PHE A 39 9.57 -1.58 -3.22
CA PHE A 39 8.91 -1.04 -4.41
C PHE A 39 9.84 -1.16 -5.61
N HIS A 40 9.30 -1.63 -6.75
CA HIS A 40 10.10 -1.76 -7.98
C HIS A 40 10.58 -0.40 -8.51
N THR A 41 9.98 0.68 -8.04
CA THR A 41 10.33 2.05 -8.43
C THR A 41 11.36 2.71 -7.51
N THR A 42 11.73 2.04 -6.42
CA THR A 42 12.66 2.58 -5.42
C THR A 42 13.78 1.57 -5.19
N PRO A 43 15.05 1.96 -5.32
CA PRO A 43 16.15 1.02 -5.08
C PRO A 43 16.24 0.65 -3.60
N GLY A 44 16.47 -0.65 -3.36
CA GLY A 44 16.63 -1.17 -2.00
C GLY A 44 15.34 -1.27 -1.22
N VAL A 45 15.47 -1.60 0.05
CA VAL A 45 14.37 -1.76 0.99
C VAL A 45 14.22 -0.49 1.80
N LEU A 46 12.98 0.00 1.92
CA LEU A 46 12.67 1.04 2.90
C LEU A 46 12.44 0.33 4.23
N ALA A 47 13.36 0.50 5.16
CA ALA A 47 13.48 -0.37 6.34
C ALA A 47 12.62 0.06 7.52
N SER A 48 11.81 1.12 7.38
CA SER A 48 10.91 1.60 8.42
C SER A 48 9.81 2.43 7.80
N ARG A 49 8.74 2.66 8.57
CA ARG A 49 7.69 3.59 8.15
C ARG A 49 8.26 4.99 7.94
N ALA A 50 9.15 5.43 8.86
CA ALA A 50 9.78 6.75 8.74
C ALA A 50 10.59 6.88 7.44
N ALA A 51 11.22 5.83 6.99
CA ALA A 51 11.97 5.85 5.71
C ALA A 51 11.02 6.08 4.52
N TRP A 52 9.86 5.43 4.51
CA TRP A 52 8.85 5.64 3.46
C TRP A 52 8.21 7.01 3.57
N GLU A 53 7.94 7.48 4.78
CA GLU A 53 7.42 8.83 4.99
C GLU A 53 8.36 9.89 4.41
N ALA A 54 9.67 9.74 4.65
CA ALA A 54 10.68 10.66 4.09
C ALA A 54 10.72 10.62 2.57
N GLU A 55 10.65 9.41 1.98
CA GLU A 55 10.62 9.26 0.52
C GLU A 55 9.35 9.85 -0.08
N TRP A 56 8.20 9.65 0.55
CA TRP A 56 6.94 10.27 0.14
C TRP A 56 7.08 11.79 0.08
N ASP A 57 7.61 12.39 1.17
CA ASP A 57 7.77 13.85 1.25
C ASP A 57 8.73 14.37 0.18
N ARG A 58 9.79 13.60 -0.11
CA ARG A 58 10.74 13.94 -1.18
C ARG A 58 10.04 13.90 -2.55
N LEU A 59 9.24 12.87 -2.81
CA LEU A 59 8.51 12.75 -4.08
C LEU A 59 7.53 13.91 -4.27
N VAL A 60 6.83 14.29 -3.20
CA VAL A 60 5.90 15.44 -3.26
C VAL A 60 6.66 16.74 -3.56
N ALA A 61 7.78 16.97 -2.85
CA ALA A 61 8.53 18.21 -2.98
C ALA A 61 9.28 18.32 -4.31
N GLU A 62 9.88 17.20 -4.77
CA GLU A 62 10.79 17.24 -5.93
C GLU A 62 10.15 16.82 -7.23
N GLN A 63 9.08 15.99 -7.19
CA GLN A 63 8.47 15.45 -8.40
C GLN A 63 6.98 15.79 -8.52
N GLY A 64 6.42 16.55 -7.59
CA GLY A 64 5.01 16.90 -7.64
C GLY A 64 4.10 15.68 -7.52
N PHE A 65 4.53 14.67 -6.78
CA PHE A 65 3.77 13.44 -6.59
C PHE A 65 2.46 13.73 -5.86
N ARG A 66 1.36 13.27 -6.46
CA ARG A 66 0.03 13.31 -5.85
C ARG A 66 -0.77 12.15 -6.37
N VAL A 67 -1.34 11.38 -5.46
CA VAL A 67 -2.25 10.29 -5.84
C VAL A 67 -3.61 10.88 -6.17
N LEU A 68 -4.15 10.51 -7.33
CA LEU A 68 -5.45 10.97 -7.81
C LEU A 68 -6.53 9.90 -7.60
N ALA A 69 -6.17 8.64 -7.78
CA ALA A 69 -7.10 7.52 -7.62
C ALA A 69 -6.33 6.22 -7.42
N CYS A 70 -6.97 5.28 -6.73
CA CYS A 70 -6.41 3.95 -6.52
C CYS A 70 -7.56 2.95 -6.52
N THR A 71 -7.48 1.94 -7.38
CA THR A 71 -8.51 0.90 -7.52
C THR A 71 -7.92 -0.47 -7.22
N SER A 72 -8.61 -1.25 -6.41
CA SER A 72 -8.19 -2.58 -5.96
C SER A 72 -9.08 -3.66 -6.57
N THR A 73 -8.46 -4.66 -7.19
CA THR A 73 -9.15 -5.82 -7.77
C THR A 73 -8.38 -7.10 -7.47
N ASP A 74 -8.97 -8.26 -7.79
CA ASP A 74 -8.32 -9.58 -7.64
C ASP A 74 -7.80 -9.81 -6.21
N ARG A 75 -8.64 -9.56 -5.25
CA ARG A 75 -8.29 -9.50 -3.84
C ARG A 75 -8.25 -10.88 -3.21
N ARG A 76 -7.22 -11.17 -2.43
CA ARG A 76 -7.05 -12.44 -1.72
C ARG A 76 -6.50 -12.19 -0.32
N VAL A 77 -7.03 -12.91 0.66
CA VAL A 77 -6.54 -12.91 2.05
C VAL A 77 -6.14 -14.35 2.41
N GLN A 78 -4.93 -14.50 2.97
CA GLN A 78 -4.47 -15.75 3.55
C GLN A 78 -4.16 -15.49 5.01
N LEU A 79 -4.76 -16.30 5.89
CA LEU A 79 -4.59 -16.15 7.35
C LEU A 79 -3.65 -17.21 7.86
N VAL A 80 -2.66 -16.78 8.67
CA VAL A 80 -1.74 -17.68 9.37
C VAL A 80 -1.62 -17.19 10.82
N GLY A 81 -2.45 -17.76 11.72
CA GLY A 81 -2.48 -17.29 13.11
C GLY A 81 -2.84 -15.82 13.22
N GLU A 82 -1.97 -15.06 13.81
CA GLU A 82 -2.16 -13.61 14.03
C GLU A 82 -1.61 -12.77 12.87
N VAL A 83 -1.26 -13.42 11.75
CA VAL A 83 -0.72 -12.76 10.55
C VAL A 83 -1.63 -13.02 9.37
N ALA A 84 -1.80 -12.02 8.52
CA ALA A 84 -2.58 -12.13 7.29
C ALA A 84 -1.77 -11.61 6.10
N VAL A 85 -1.81 -12.34 5.00
CA VAL A 85 -1.21 -11.91 3.74
C VAL A 85 -2.35 -11.47 2.82
N PHE A 86 -2.38 -10.19 2.49
CA PHE A 86 -3.34 -9.62 1.56
C PHE A 86 -2.64 -9.35 0.23
N SER A 87 -3.20 -9.84 -0.86
CA SER A 87 -2.69 -9.55 -2.19
C SER A 87 -3.80 -9.07 -3.09
N HIS A 88 -3.46 -8.18 -4.02
CA HIS A 88 -4.43 -7.66 -4.97
C HIS A 88 -3.72 -7.05 -6.18
N ARG A 89 -4.49 -6.76 -7.20
CA ARG A 89 -4.05 -5.93 -8.30
C ARG A 89 -4.47 -4.50 -7.99
N VAL A 90 -3.58 -3.56 -8.20
CA VAL A 90 -3.83 -2.15 -7.88
C VAL A 90 -3.55 -1.29 -9.11
N LEU A 91 -4.54 -0.48 -9.45
CA LEU A 91 -4.42 0.52 -10.52
C LEU A 91 -4.35 1.88 -9.85
N THR A 92 -3.25 2.58 -10.05
CA THR A 92 -3.03 3.88 -9.43
C THR A 92 -2.89 4.95 -10.50
N ARG A 93 -3.51 6.08 -10.26
CA ARG A 93 -3.37 7.26 -11.08
C ARG A 93 -2.77 8.35 -10.21
N SER A 94 -1.64 8.90 -10.65
CA SER A 94 -0.90 9.89 -9.87
C SER A 94 -0.28 10.93 -10.79
N THR A 95 0.25 11.99 -10.19
CA THR A 95 0.96 13.04 -10.93
C THR A 95 2.45 12.96 -10.70
N SER A 96 3.20 13.48 -11.65
CA SER A 96 4.64 13.72 -11.55
C SER A 96 4.98 15.00 -12.30
N THR A 97 6.25 15.35 -12.34
CA THR A 97 6.71 16.51 -13.13
C THR A 97 6.33 16.41 -14.61
N ASP A 98 6.16 15.21 -15.12
CA ASP A 98 5.85 14.96 -16.53
C ASP A 98 4.34 14.81 -16.79
N GLY A 99 3.51 15.03 -15.78
CA GLY A 99 2.06 14.94 -15.91
C GLY A 99 1.45 13.75 -15.19
N VAL A 100 0.35 13.21 -15.72
CA VAL A 100 -0.37 12.10 -15.10
C VAL A 100 0.30 10.78 -15.46
N VAL A 101 0.50 9.93 -14.44
CA VAL A 101 1.05 8.58 -14.58
C VAL A 101 -0.01 7.59 -14.15
N GLU A 102 -0.17 6.52 -14.93
CA GLU A 102 -1.03 5.40 -14.58
C GLU A 102 -0.16 4.16 -14.39
N SER A 103 -0.35 3.44 -13.30
CA SER A 103 0.40 2.23 -12.99
C SER A 103 -0.55 1.07 -12.73
N ASP A 104 -0.13 -0.12 -13.16
CA ASP A 104 -0.85 -1.37 -13.02
C ASP A 104 0.10 -2.35 -12.34
N GLU A 105 -0.18 -2.64 -11.07
CA GLU A 105 0.76 -3.35 -10.22
C GLU A 105 0.06 -4.45 -9.43
N ARG A 106 0.86 -5.42 -8.98
CA ARG A 106 0.44 -6.40 -7.99
C ARG A 106 1.08 -6.00 -6.66
N GLU A 107 0.28 -6.03 -5.62
CA GLU A 107 0.71 -5.61 -4.29
C GLU A 107 0.43 -6.69 -3.28
N THR A 108 1.38 -6.91 -2.39
CA THR A 108 1.21 -7.75 -1.21
C THR A 108 1.38 -6.87 0.02
N ILE A 109 0.40 -6.90 0.91
CA ILE A 109 0.49 -6.24 2.20
C ILE A 109 0.35 -7.32 3.27
N VAL A 110 1.30 -7.36 4.21
CA VAL A 110 1.26 -8.30 5.31
C VAL A 110 0.78 -7.57 6.55
N PHE A 111 -0.29 -8.07 7.14
CA PHE A 111 -0.91 -7.50 8.34
C PHE A 111 -0.64 -8.40 9.53
N ARG A 112 -0.57 -7.82 10.72
CA ARG A 112 -0.61 -8.56 11.98
C ARG A 112 -1.75 -8.03 12.84
N ARG A 113 -2.30 -8.89 13.68
CA ARG A 113 -3.37 -8.47 14.59
C ARG A 113 -2.83 -7.45 15.58
N SER A 114 -3.54 -6.34 15.74
CA SER A 114 -3.16 -5.27 16.65
C SER A 114 -4.18 -5.07 17.77
N GLY A 115 -5.31 -5.74 17.71
CA GLY A 115 -6.37 -5.70 18.71
C GLY A 115 -7.35 -6.83 18.44
N GLU A 116 -8.50 -6.83 19.11
CA GLU A 116 -9.47 -7.92 18.98
C GLU A 116 -10.01 -8.04 17.55
N THR A 117 -10.23 -6.90 16.90
CA THR A 117 -10.80 -6.84 15.54
C THR A 117 -9.96 -6.02 14.58
N THR A 118 -8.80 -5.54 15.03
CA THR A 118 -7.97 -4.61 14.24
C THR A 118 -6.67 -5.29 13.81
N TRP A 119 -6.18 -4.84 12.66
CA TRP A 119 -4.97 -5.33 12.04
C TRP A 119 -4.13 -4.15 11.58
N ILE A 120 -2.81 -4.28 11.70
CA ILE A 120 -1.88 -3.24 11.26
C ILE A 120 -0.91 -3.84 10.24
N ALA A 121 -0.63 -3.10 9.17
CA ALA A 121 0.31 -3.54 8.15
C ALA A 121 1.75 -3.38 8.64
N PHE A 122 2.61 -4.35 8.33
CA PHE A 122 4.03 -4.26 8.66
C PHE A 122 4.95 -4.60 7.48
N HIS A 123 4.38 -4.88 6.30
CA HIS A 123 5.17 -5.07 5.09
C HIS A 123 4.30 -4.80 3.86
N GLU A 124 4.89 -4.15 2.88
CA GLU A 124 4.27 -3.93 1.57
C GLU A 124 5.28 -4.22 0.49
N HIS A 125 4.88 -4.99 -0.52
CA HIS A 125 5.71 -5.30 -1.68
C HIS A 125 4.90 -5.04 -2.94
N LEU A 126 5.49 -4.31 -3.87
CA LEU A 126 4.85 -3.87 -5.10
C LEU A 126 5.66 -4.31 -6.30
N SER A 127 5.01 -4.89 -7.29
CA SER A 127 5.65 -5.29 -8.56
C SER A 127 4.74 -4.95 -9.74
N PRO A 128 5.30 -4.73 -10.94
CA PRO A 128 4.47 -4.51 -12.12
C PRO A 128 3.60 -5.73 -12.42
N SER A 129 2.37 -5.50 -12.87
CA SER A 129 1.54 -6.60 -13.36
C SER A 129 2.11 -7.15 -14.67
N PRO A 130 2.05 -8.47 -14.89
CA PRO A 130 2.55 -9.06 -16.15
C PRO A 130 1.85 -8.50 -17.38
N ASP A 131 0.60 -8.09 -17.23
CA ASP A 131 -0.22 -7.55 -18.31
C ASP A 131 -0.09 -6.03 -18.44
N ALA A 132 0.74 -5.39 -17.61
CA ALA A 132 0.91 -3.95 -17.66
C ALA A 132 1.52 -3.55 -18.99
N THR A 133 0.89 -2.60 -19.67
CA THR A 133 1.45 -2.02 -20.87
C THR A 133 2.53 -1.02 -20.43
N LEU A 134 3.77 -1.40 -20.68
CA LEU A 134 4.88 -0.50 -20.41
C LEU A 134 5.02 0.41 -21.64
N SER A 135 4.59 1.62 -21.47
CA SER A 135 4.76 2.65 -22.49
C SER A 135 5.93 3.53 -22.15
#